data_11127ee108e505034b231d8b66f2a8d8
#
_entry.id   11127ee108e505034b231d8b66f2a8d8
#
_cell.length_a   1.000
_cell.length_b   1.000
_cell.length_c   1.000
_cell.angle_alpha   90.00
_cell.angle_beta   90.00
_cell.angle_gamma   90.00
#
_symmetry.space_group_name_H-M   'P 1'
#
loop_
_entity.id
_entity.type
_entity.pdbx_description
1 polymer ?
#
loop_
_entity_poly.entity_id
_entity_poly.type
_entity_poly.pdbx_seq_one_letter_code
_entity_poly.pdbx_strand_id
1 'polypeptide(L)'
;VSAIHIADTGLFAAMGQPSNRRYRVVKTFARRNDIIFVLPERVYDELTVSDPDVENPPINTAIDEGWARVAEPLKYTNALVSRAMDGVQRYIANADERPADEIERADPALAGVAAQAFVEGAADHAYIYTTDILAGEGTESVFTSEGYGDSVTYVNGFRFIEDLLE
;
A
#
# COMPACT_ATOMS: atom_id res chain seq x y z
N VAL A 1 -3.37 19.07 -8.41
CA VAL A 1 -2.49 18.22 -7.61
C VAL A 1 -3.29 17.02 -7.14
N SER A 2 -2.91 15.85 -7.59
CA SER A 2 -3.57 14.60 -7.24
C SER A 2 -2.66 13.72 -6.41
N ALA A 3 -3.20 13.10 -5.37
CA ALA A 3 -2.47 12.13 -4.57
C ALA A 3 -3.14 10.75 -4.68
N ILE A 4 -2.33 9.70 -4.66
CA ILE A 4 -2.80 8.33 -4.54
C ILE A 4 -2.41 7.81 -3.15
N HIS A 5 -3.35 7.12 -2.49
CA HIS A 5 -3.15 6.57 -1.16
C HIS A 5 -3.11 5.06 -1.28
N ILE A 6 -1.92 4.47 -1.18
CA ILE A 6 -1.68 3.05 -1.41
C ILE A 6 -1.51 2.34 -0.08
N ALA A 7 -2.28 1.30 0.14
CA ALA A 7 -2.30 0.59 1.42
C ALA A 7 -1.88 -0.88 1.27
N ASP A 8 -1.12 -1.35 2.27
CA ASP A 8 -0.63 -2.71 2.38
C ASP A 8 -1.56 -3.57 3.24
N THR A 9 -1.36 -4.88 3.17
CA THR A 9 -2.04 -5.89 3.99
C THR A 9 -1.98 -5.53 5.48
N GLY A 10 -0.81 -5.09 5.96
CA GLY A 10 -0.60 -4.78 7.37
C GLY A 10 -1.51 -3.70 7.93
N LEU A 11 -1.86 -2.70 7.12
CA LEU A 11 -2.79 -1.65 7.56
C LEU A 11 -4.17 -2.27 7.84
N PHE A 12 -4.70 -3.04 6.90
CA PHE A 12 -6.03 -3.65 7.06
C PHE A 12 -6.06 -4.71 8.14
N ALA A 13 -4.97 -5.48 8.29
CA ALA A 13 -4.84 -6.43 9.40
C ALA A 13 -4.88 -5.72 10.76
N ALA A 14 -4.21 -4.59 10.88
CA ALA A 14 -4.19 -3.79 12.11
C ALA A 14 -5.55 -3.15 12.42
N MET A 15 -6.34 -2.83 11.41
CA MET A 15 -7.69 -2.28 11.58
C MET A 15 -8.68 -3.32 12.14
N GLY A 16 -8.54 -4.56 11.74
CA GLY A 16 -9.43 -5.63 12.16
C GLY A 16 -10.81 -5.60 11.50
N GLN A 17 -11.80 -6.10 12.20
CA GLN A 17 -13.18 -6.21 11.71
C GLN A 17 -13.90 -4.86 11.70
N PRO A 18 -14.98 -4.69 10.89
CA PRO A 18 -15.73 -3.43 10.81
C PRO A 18 -16.31 -2.93 12.14
N SER A 19 -16.52 -3.81 13.10
CA SER A 19 -16.98 -3.44 14.45
C SER A 19 -15.84 -2.89 15.33
N ASN A 20 -14.58 -3.05 14.92
CA ASN A 20 -13.43 -2.58 15.68
C ASN A 20 -13.30 -1.06 15.58
N ARG A 21 -12.95 -0.42 16.69
CA ARG A 21 -12.76 1.03 16.72
C ARG A 21 -11.68 1.49 15.75
N ARG A 22 -10.60 0.72 15.59
CA ARG A 22 -9.52 1.01 14.65
C ARG A 22 -10.03 1.08 13.20
N TYR A 23 -10.88 0.13 12.82
CA TYR A 23 -11.51 0.13 11.50
C TYR A 23 -12.35 1.40 11.30
N ARG A 24 -13.18 1.73 12.29
CA ARG A 24 -14.08 2.87 12.20
C ARG A 24 -13.35 4.22 12.09
N VAL A 25 -12.24 4.41 12.83
CA VAL A 25 -11.51 5.68 12.75
C VAL A 25 -10.81 5.85 11.40
N VAL A 26 -10.29 4.76 10.81
CA VAL A 26 -9.68 4.82 9.47
C VAL A 26 -10.74 5.11 8.41
N LYS A 27 -11.88 4.43 8.47
CA LYS A 27 -13.00 4.67 7.57
C LYS A 27 -13.48 6.12 7.65
N THR A 28 -13.65 6.64 8.87
CA THR A 28 -14.07 8.03 9.10
C THR A 28 -13.05 9.02 8.51
N PHE A 29 -11.77 8.76 8.73
CA PHE A 29 -10.69 9.58 8.16
C PHE A 29 -10.75 9.60 6.63
N ALA A 30 -10.90 8.44 6.01
CA ALA A 30 -10.97 8.34 4.55
C ALA A 30 -12.17 9.14 4.00
N ARG A 31 -13.33 8.98 4.61
CA ARG A 31 -14.54 9.69 4.18
C ARG A 31 -14.45 11.20 4.37
N ARG A 32 -13.93 11.66 5.49
CA ARG A 32 -13.79 13.09 5.77
C ARG A 32 -12.82 13.80 4.85
N ASN A 33 -11.82 13.08 4.37
CA ASN A 33 -10.76 13.64 3.53
C ASN A 33 -10.88 13.26 2.06
N ASP A 34 -11.98 12.62 1.66
CA ASP A 34 -12.21 12.13 0.30
C ASP A 34 -11.07 11.26 -0.20
N ILE A 35 -10.58 10.38 0.66
CA ILE A 35 -9.50 9.45 0.36
C ILE A 35 -10.08 8.09 -0.01
N ILE A 36 -9.56 7.51 -1.09
CA ILE A 36 -9.81 6.11 -1.45
C ILE A 36 -8.48 5.38 -1.31
N PHE A 37 -8.41 4.40 -0.42
CA PHE A 37 -7.23 3.55 -0.30
C PHE A 37 -7.16 2.61 -1.49
N VAL A 38 -6.03 2.61 -2.16
CA VAL A 38 -5.78 1.77 -3.34
C VAL A 38 -4.92 0.58 -2.91
N LEU A 39 -5.38 -0.63 -3.22
CA LEU A 39 -4.65 -1.85 -2.86
C LEU A 39 -4.06 -2.48 -4.11
N PRO A 40 -2.78 -2.84 -4.10
CA PRO A 40 -2.26 -3.73 -5.15
C PRO A 40 -3.07 -5.03 -5.19
N GLU A 41 -3.18 -5.65 -6.36
CA GLU A 41 -3.90 -6.93 -6.50
C GLU A 41 -3.39 -7.99 -5.52
N ARG A 42 -2.07 -8.05 -5.31
CA ARG A 42 -1.45 -8.99 -4.36
C ARG A 42 -1.96 -8.79 -2.94
N VAL A 43 -2.13 -7.54 -2.53
CA VAL A 43 -2.65 -7.20 -1.20
C VAL A 43 -4.10 -7.64 -1.09
N TYR A 44 -4.90 -7.38 -2.11
CA TYR A 44 -6.30 -7.83 -2.13
C TYR A 44 -6.39 -9.35 -2.03
N ASP A 45 -5.57 -10.07 -2.78
CA ASP A 45 -5.53 -11.54 -2.73
C ASP A 45 -5.18 -12.04 -1.32
N GLU A 46 -4.18 -11.47 -0.68
CA GLU A 46 -3.80 -11.83 0.69
C GLU A 46 -4.94 -11.61 1.68
N LEU A 47 -5.66 -10.51 1.55
CA LEU A 47 -6.75 -10.16 2.46
C LEU A 47 -8.01 -11.01 2.26
N THR A 48 -8.19 -11.60 1.09
CA THR A 48 -9.39 -12.36 0.75
C THR A 48 -9.19 -13.87 0.80
N VAL A 49 -7.94 -14.37 0.65
CA VAL A 49 -7.63 -15.80 0.60
C VAL A 49 -7.15 -16.33 1.96
N SER A 50 -6.65 -15.46 2.83
CA SER A 50 -5.97 -15.86 4.07
C SER A 50 -6.89 -16.52 5.10
N ASP A 51 -8.20 -16.34 5.02
CA ASP A 51 -9.15 -16.99 5.94
C ASP A 51 -10.37 -17.48 5.14
N PRO A 52 -10.38 -18.78 4.74
CA PRO A 52 -11.49 -19.36 3.99
C PRO A 52 -12.81 -19.44 4.74
N ASP A 53 -12.79 -19.29 6.09
CA ASP A 53 -13.99 -19.33 6.92
C ASP A 53 -14.71 -17.96 6.96
N VAL A 54 -14.09 -16.90 6.44
CA VAL A 54 -14.69 -15.57 6.39
C VAL A 54 -15.42 -15.40 5.07
N GLU A 55 -16.77 -15.40 5.11
CA GLU A 55 -17.60 -15.24 3.91
C GLU A 55 -17.47 -13.85 3.28
N ASN A 56 -17.24 -12.83 4.11
CA ASN A 56 -17.13 -11.44 3.63
C ASN A 56 -15.95 -10.75 4.34
N PRO A 57 -14.75 -10.83 3.77
CA PRO A 57 -13.59 -10.15 4.35
C PRO A 57 -13.84 -8.64 4.51
N PRO A 58 -13.30 -8.01 5.58
CA PRO A 58 -13.50 -6.58 5.85
C PRO A 58 -13.14 -5.67 4.67
N ILE A 59 -12.16 -6.06 3.86
CA ILE A 59 -11.77 -5.27 2.68
C ILE A 59 -12.91 -5.15 1.67
N ASN A 60 -13.71 -6.20 1.50
CA ASN A 60 -14.83 -6.15 0.57
C ASN A 60 -15.90 -5.16 1.04
N THR A 61 -16.11 -5.04 2.36
CA THR A 61 -16.99 -4.02 2.92
C THR A 61 -16.48 -2.61 2.59
N ALA A 62 -15.18 -2.37 2.75
CA ALA A 62 -14.57 -1.07 2.43
C ALA A 62 -14.70 -0.73 0.94
N ILE A 63 -14.52 -1.72 0.06
CA ILE A 63 -14.67 -1.54 -1.39
C ILE A 63 -16.13 -1.22 -1.73
N ASP A 64 -17.07 -1.97 -1.18
CA ASP A 64 -18.52 -1.76 -1.41
C ASP A 64 -18.96 -0.38 -0.93
N GLU A 65 -18.38 0.11 0.16
CA GLU A 65 -18.67 1.43 0.71
C GLU A 65 -17.91 2.57 -0.02
N GLY A 66 -16.98 2.24 -0.91
CA GLY A 66 -16.33 3.21 -1.79
C GLY A 66 -15.11 3.93 -1.22
N TRP A 67 -14.59 3.50 -0.07
CA TRP A 67 -13.36 4.13 0.48
C TRP A 67 -12.10 3.26 0.33
N ALA A 68 -12.22 2.18 -0.43
CA ALA A 68 -11.10 1.35 -0.88
C ALA A 68 -11.36 0.83 -2.28
N ARG A 69 -10.31 0.59 -3.05
CA ARG A 69 -10.40 -0.06 -4.35
C ARG A 69 -9.14 -0.85 -4.66
N VAL A 70 -9.26 -1.83 -5.54
CA VAL A 70 -8.11 -2.58 -6.03
C VAL A 70 -7.49 -1.81 -7.20
N ALA A 71 -6.16 -1.73 -7.21
CA ALA A 71 -5.43 -1.09 -8.30
C ALA A 71 -5.59 -1.89 -9.60
N GLU A 72 -5.44 -1.20 -10.73
CA GLU A 72 -5.36 -1.87 -12.01
C GLU A 72 -4.13 -2.78 -12.08
N PRO A 73 -4.17 -3.84 -12.91
CA PRO A 73 -3.01 -4.72 -13.09
C PRO A 73 -1.74 -3.94 -13.42
N LEU A 74 -0.62 -4.35 -12.82
CA LEU A 74 0.66 -3.70 -13.04
C LEU A 74 1.20 -4.00 -14.44
N LYS A 75 1.66 -2.96 -15.12
CA LYS A 75 2.24 -3.06 -16.46
C LYS A 75 3.75 -3.20 -16.33
N TYR A 76 4.22 -4.43 -16.18
CA TYR A 76 5.65 -4.73 -15.98
C TYR A 76 6.53 -4.35 -17.18
N THR A 77 5.94 -4.12 -18.34
CA THR A 77 6.66 -3.60 -19.52
C THR A 77 7.08 -2.15 -19.35
N ASN A 78 6.47 -1.43 -18.42
CA ASN A 78 6.90 -0.07 -18.09
C ASN A 78 8.19 -0.12 -17.27
N ALA A 79 9.22 0.60 -17.74
CA ALA A 79 10.54 0.57 -17.12
C ALA A 79 10.55 1.09 -15.68
N LEU A 80 9.82 2.17 -15.39
CA LEU A 80 9.78 2.71 -14.03
C LEU A 80 9.09 1.74 -13.05
N VAL A 81 7.98 1.11 -13.48
CA VAL A 81 7.27 0.11 -12.66
C VAL A 81 8.22 -1.03 -12.29
N SER A 82 8.89 -1.62 -13.28
CA SER A 82 9.80 -2.74 -13.04
C SER A 82 11.01 -2.35 -12.18
N ARG A 83 11.63 -1.18 -12.46
CA ARG A 83 12.77 -0.71 -11.67
C ARG A 83 12.40 -0.42 -10.23
N ALA A 84 11.24 0.18 -9.99
CA ALA A 84 10.78 0.49 -8.65
C ALA A 84 10.53 -0.78 -7.83
N MET A 85 9.86 -1.77 -8.42
CA MET A 85 9.60 -3.05 -7.76
C MET A 85 10.88 -3.81 -7.46
N ASP A 86 11.79 -3.92 -8.42
CA ASP A 86 13.07 -4.59 -8.25
C ASP A 86 13.92 -3.86 -7.20
N GLY A 87 13.88 -2.54 -7.19
CA GLY A 87 14.63 -1.73 -6.23
C GLY A 87 14.16 -1.96 -4.80
N VAL A 88 12.85 -2.00 -4.56
CA VAL A 88 12.30 -2.28 -3.23
C VAL A 88 12.65 -3.69 -2.78
N GLN A 89 12.53 -4.67 -3.69
CA GLN A 89 12.89 -6.06 -3.38
C GLN A 89 14.35 -6.17 -2.95
N ARG A 90 15.26 -5.52 -3.67
CA ARG A 90 16.69 -5.50 -3.31
C ARG A 90 16.95 -4.77 -2.00
N TYR A 91 16.26 -3.65 -1.77
CA TYR A 91 16.41 -2.89 -0.53
C TYR A 91 16.05 -3.75 0.69
N ILE A 92 14.91 -4.44 0.64
CA ILE A 92 14.45 -5.31 1.73
C ILE A 92 15.41 -6.50 1.89
N ALA A 93 15.81 -7.13 0.79
CA ALA A 93 16.73 -8.27 0.82
C ALA A 93 18.06 -7.88 1.46
N ASN A 94 18.62 -6.73 1.12
CA ASN A 94 19.88 -6.24 1.69
C ASN A 94 19.77 -5.92 3.17
N ALA A 95 18.66 -5.30 3.58
CA ALA A 95 18.44 -4.91 4.98
C ALA A 95 18.22 -6.13 5.89
N ASP A 96 17.51 -7.14 5.40
CA ASP A 96 17.18 -8.36 6.15
C ASP A 96 18.18 -9.49 5.93
N GLU A 97 19.17 -9.31 5.07
CA GLU A 97 20.13 -10.35 4.69
C GLU A 97 19.43 -11.61 4.13
N ARG A 98 18.27 -11.43 3.47
CA ARG A 98 17.51 -12.50 2.81
C ARG A 98 17.71 -12.46 1.30
N PRO A 99 17.67 -13.63 0.61
CA PRO A 99 17.62 -13.63 -0.84
C PRO A 99 16.41 -12.85 -1.37
N ALA A 100 16.59 -12.14 -2.48
CA ALA A 100 15.54 -11.30 -3.05
C ALA A 100 14.28 -12.10 -3.43
N ASP A 101 14.43 -13.35 -3.82
CA ASP A 101 13.33 -14.23 -4.19
C ASP A 101 12.48 -14.71 -3.00
N GLU A 102 12.95 -14.50 -1.76
CA GLU A 102 12.21 -14.80 -0.54
C GLU A 102 11.36 -13.63 -0.07
N ILE A 103 11.50 -12.45 -0.70
CA ILE A 103 10.70 -11.27 -0.34
C ILE A 103 9.28 -11.41 -0.91
N GLU A 104 8.28 -11.17 -0.07
CA GLU A 104 6.88 -11.21 -0.50
C GLU A 104 6.61 -10.18 -1.59
N ARG A 105 5.90 -10.59 -2.62
CA ARG A 105 5.63 -9.73 -3.78
C ARG A 105 4.66 -8.60 -3.48
N ALA A 106 3.91 -8.68 -2.37
CA ALA A 106 3.01 -7.61 -1.97
C ALA A 106 3.79 -6.32 -1.68
N ASP A 107 4.94 -6.42 -1.01
CA ASP A 107 5.75 -5.25 -0.63
C ASP A 107 6.28 -4.49 -1.85
N PRO A 108 6.93 -5.15 -2.83
CA PRO A 108 7.33 -4.47 -4.08
C PRO A 108 6.14 -3.91 -4.87
N ALA A 109 4.97 -4.55 -4.80
CA ALA A 109 3.79 -4.10 -5.53
C ALA A 109 3.33 -2.71 -5.10
N LEU A 110 3.56 -2.30 -3.86
CA LEU A 110 3.26 -0.93 -3.40
C LEU A 110 3.99 0.10 -4.27
N ALA A 111 5.28 -0.12 -4.49
CA ALA A 111 6.08 0.75 -5.36
C ALA A 111 5.62 0.68 -6.82
N GLY A 112 5.23 -0.50 -7.28
CA GLY A 112 4.71 -0.69 -8.63
C GLY A 112 3.46 0.14 -8.90
N VAL A 113 2.52 0.15 -7.97
CA VAL A 113 1.29 0.94 -8.09
C VAL A 113 1.60 2.44 -8.11
N ALA A 114 2.51 2.91 -7.25
CA ALA A 114 2.92 4.32 -7.24
C ALA A 114 3.58 4.72 -8.58
N ALA A 115 4.52 3.91 -9.05
CA ALA A 115 5.22 4.16 -10.33
C ALA A 115 4.23 4.22 -11.50
N GLN A 116 3.29 3.29 -11.55
CA GLN A 116 2.29 3.28 -12.61
C GLN A 116 1.42 4.52 -12.59
N ALA A 117 1.00 4.95 -11.40
CA ALA A 117 0.22 6.19 -11.26
C ALA A 117 0.99 7.41 -11.75
N PHE A 118 2.27 7.51 -11.45
CA PHE A 118 3.11 8.62 -11.91
C PHE A 118 3.27 8.62 -13.43
N VAL A 119 3.55 7.45 -14.02
CA VAL A 119 3.75 7.33 -15.48
C VAL A 119 2.46 7.63 -16.24
N GLU A 120 1.33 7.22 -15.72
CA GLU A 120 0.03 7.45 -16.38
C GLU A 120 -0.54 8.85 -16.11
N GLY A 121 0.12 9.63 -15.28
CA GLY A 121 -0.36 10.98 -14.92
C GLY A 121 -1.60 10.95 -14.01
N ALA A 122 -1.87 9.84 -13.37
CA ALA A 122 -3.01 9.69 -12.47
C ALA A 122 -2.78 10.34 -11.11
N ALA A 123 -1.52 10.49 -10.71
CA ALA A 123 -1.15 11.15 -9.46
C ALA A 123 0.24 11.77 -9.60
N ASP A 124 0.50 12.82 -8.82
CA ASP A 124 1.82 13.44 -8.70
C ASP A 124 2.43 13.25 -7.31
N HIS A 125 1.67 12.66 -6.38
CA HIS A 125 2.16 12.30 -5.06
C HIS A 125 1.55 10.96 -4.63
N ALA A 126 2.34 10.11 -3.96
CA ALA A 126 1.89 8.84 -3.42
C ALA A 126 2.15 8.74 -1.92
N TYR A 127 1.12 8.40 -1.17
CA TYR A 127 1.23 8.04 0.25
C TYR A 127 1.20 6.52 0.35
N ILE A 128 2.21 5.94 1.00
CA ILE A 128 2.35 4.50 1.15
C ILE A 128 2.08 4.12 2.61
N TYR A 129 0.96 3.46 2.86
CA TYR A 129 0.55 3.05 4.21
C TYR A 129 0.93 1.59 4.41
N THR A 130 1.93 1.36 5.22
CA THR A 130 2.39 -0.01 5.53
C THR A 130 2.85 -0.11 6.98
N THR A 131 2.67 -1.27 7.59
CA THR A 131 3.22 -1.59 8.90
C THR A 131 4.63 -2.16 8.81
N ASP A 132 5.09 -2.49 7.60
CA ASP A 132 6.45 -2.98 7.35
C ASP A 132 7.38 -1.79 7.13
N ILE A 133 8.27 -1.54 8.10
CA ILE A 133 9.19 -0.40 8.08
C ILE A 133 10.13 -0.48 6.88
N LEU A 134 10.64 -1.68 6.56
CA LEU A 134 11.56 -1.85 5.44
C LEU A 134 10.88 -1.62 4.10
N ALA A 135 9.63 -2.05 3.95
CA ALA A 135 8.86 -1.78 2.73
C ALA A 135 8.62 -0.29 2.55
N GLY A 136 8.28 0.42 3.62
CA GLY A 136 8.06 1.87 3.58
C GLY A 136 9.33 2.66 3.28
N GLU A 137 10.39 2.40 4.02
CA GLU A 137 11.69 3.05 3.82
C GLU A 137 12.28 2.72 2.44
N GLY A 138 12.15 1.46 2.02
CA GLY A 138 12.63 1.01 0.72
C GLY A 138 11.93 1.71 -0.42
N THR A 139 10.62 1.90 -0.32
CA THR A 139 9.85 2.62 -1.34
C THR A 139 10.31 4.07 -1.44
N GLU A 140 10.46 4.78 -0.32
CA GLU A 140 10.97 6.15 -0.34
C GLU A 140 12.38 6.23 -0.93
N SER A 141 13.26 5.30 -0.54
CA SER A 141 14.65 5.27 -1.02
C SER A 141 14.73 5.05 -2.53
N VAL A 142 13.95 4.12 -3.04
CA VAL A 142 13.93 3.80 -4.48
C VAL A 142 13.43 4.99 -5.30
N PHE A 143 12.34 5.63 -4.87
CA PHE A 143 11.81 6.78 -5.60
C PHE A 143 12.72 8.00 -5.50
N THR A 144 13.45 8.18 -4.40
CA THR A 144 14.48 9.20 -4.31
C THR A 144 15.55 8.98 -5.37
N SER A 145 16.01 7.73 -5.54
CA SER A 145 17.00 7.38 -6.57
C SER A 145 16.48 7.58 -7.98
N GLU A 146 15.17 7.43 -8.19
CA GLU A 146 14.56 7.61 -9.51
C GLU A 146 14.15 9.08 -9.79
N GLY A 147 14.43 10.01 -8.88
CA GLY A 147 14.10 11.41 -9.04
C GLY A 147 12.72 11.82 -8.55
N TYR A 148 12.03 10.97 -7.79
CA TYR A 148 10.68 11.20 -7.27
C TYR A 148 10.66 11.32 -5.75
N GLY A 149 11.78 11.66 -5.10
CA GLY A 149 11.88 11.68 -3.64
C GLY A 149 10.84 12.54 -2.94
N ASP A 150 10.54 13.71 -3.51
CA ASP A 150 9.53 14.62 -2.95
C ASP A 150 8.09 14.20 -3.25
N SER A 151 7.91 13.16 -4.06
CA SER A 151 6.59 12.71 -4.53
C SER A 151 6.09 11.46 -3.81
N VAL A 152 6.84 10.91 -2.86
CA VAL A 152 6.47 9.70 -2.12
C VAL A 152 6.63 9.93 -0.62
N THR A 153 5.59 9.61 0.13
CA THR A 153 5.58 9.69 1.61
C THR A 153 5.21 8.34 2.19
N TYR A 154 6.09 7.78 2.99
CA TYR A 154 5.80 6.59 3.78
C TYR A 154 5.02 6.98 5.04
N VAL A 155 3.91 6.29 5.29
CA VAL A 155 3.09 6.44 6.50
C VAL A 155 3.10 5.11 7.24
N ASN A 156 3.64 5.09 8.47
CA ASN A 156 3.61 3.89 9.29
C ASN A 156 2.18 3.58 9.70
N GLY A 157 1.67 2.40 9.31
CA GLY A 157 0.27 2.03 9.51
C GLY A 157 -0.17 1.96 10.96
N PHE A 158 0.69 1.45 11.85
CA PHE A 158 0.38 1.40 13.28
C PHE A 158 0.28 2.80 13.89
N ARG A 159 1.24 3.66 13.60
CA ARG A 159 1.27 5.03 14.10
C ARG A 159 0.09 5.83 13.56
N PHE A 160 -0.24 5.65 12.30
CA PHE A 160 -1.39 6.29 11.66
C PHE A 160 -2.69 5.98 12.43
N ILE A 161 -2.92 4.70 12.73
CA ILE A 161 -4.11 4.29 13.48
C ILE A 161 -4.08 4.84 14.90
N GLU A 162 -2.94 4.78 15.60
CA GLU A 162 -2.80 5.31 16.95
C GLU A 162 -3.14 6.80 17.00
N ASP A 163 -2.64 7.58 16.05
CA ASP A 163 -2.90 9.01 15.97
C ASP A 163 -4.40 9.30 15.77
N LEU A 164 -5.10 8.47 15.00
CA LEU A 164 -6.53 8.62 14.78
C LEU A 164 -7.36 8.26 16.01
N LEU A 165 -6.83 7.41 16.88
CA LEU A 165 -7.52 6.97 18.11
C LEU A 165 -7.46 8.00 19.24
N GLU A 166 -6.57 8.98 19.15
CA GLU A 166 -6.42 10.02 20.17
C GLU A 166 -7.55 11.05 20.21
#